data_01ee6ee1a50fd8905cad12a25731406a
#
_entry.id   01ee6ee1a50fd8905cad12a25731406a
#
_cell.length_a   1.000
_cell.length_b   1.000
_cell.length_c   1.000
_cell.angle_alpha   90.00
_cell.angle_beta   90.00
_cell.angle_gamma   90.00
#
_symmetry.space_group_name_H-M   'P 1'
#
loop_
_entity.id
_entity.type
_entity.pdbx_description
1 polymer ?
#
loop_
_entity_poly.entity_id
_entity_poly.type
_entity_poly.pdbx_seq_one_letter_code
_entity_poly.pdbx_strand_id
1 'polypeptide(L)'
;MHKKTLIGLIALGFALSPTEVTAQLEADRLVDHHRKIGALKNSMPGFRIQVFFGPERQKAQETKTQLTALYAENQTYLVYQQPNFKVRLGDFKTRLEASRFLQQVQSSYPGAFIVPDEVRLPEL
;
A
#
# COMPACT_ATOMS: atom_id res chain seq x y z
N MET A 1 -41.75 -32.63 -19.18
CA MET A 1 -40.57 -33.45 -19.51
C MET A 1 -39.47 -32.65 -20.18
N HIS A 2 -39.77 -31.66 -20.97
CA HIS A 2 -38.80 -30.90 -21.72
C HIS A 2 -38.05 -29.86 -20.90
N LYS A 3 -38.49 -29.59 -19.72
CA LYS A 3 -37.93 -28.56 -18.82
C LYS A 3 -36.62 -28.97 -18.17
N LYS A 4 -36.32 -30.25 -18.12
CA LYS A 4 -35.11 -30.78 -17.45
C LYS A 4 -33.84 -30.53 -18.24
N THR A 5 -33.93 -30.44 -19.53
CA THR A 5 -32.78 -30.24 -20.39
C THR A 5 -32.28 -28.77 -20.40
N LEU A 6 -33.16 -27.83 -20.15
CA LEU A 6 -32.84 -26.42 -20.14
C LEU A 6 -32.02 -26.03 -18.88
N ILE A 7 -32.26 -26.67 -17.77
CA ILE A 7 -31.57 -26.38 -16.50
C ILE A 7 -30.09 -26.78 -16.55
N GLY A 8 -29.78 -27.88 -17.22
CA GLY A 8 -28.39 -28.35 -17.37
C GLY A 8 -27.50 -27.44 -18.22
N LEU A 9 -28.09 -26.80 -19.20
CA LEU A 9 -27.37 -25.88 -20.08
C LEU A 9 -26.97 -24.59 -19.40
N ILE A 10 -27.79 -24.08 -18.48
CA ILE A 10 -27.53 -22.84 -17.78
C ILE A 10 -26.37 -23.00 -16.78
N ALA A 11 -26.28 -24.13 -16.12
CA ALA A 11 -25.23 -24.43 -15.15
C ALA A 11 -23.84 -24.51 -15.79
N LEU A 12 -23.73 -24.92 -17.04
CA LEU A 12 -22.45 -25.06 -17.74
C LEU A 12 -21.86 -23.73 -18.19
N GLY A 13 -22.68 -22.71 -18.34
CA GLY A 13 -22.21 -21.41 -18.82
C GLY A 13 -21.35 -20.60 -17.84
N PHE A 14 -21.35 -20.99 -16.57
CA PHE A 14 -20.61 -20.25 -15.51
C PHE A 14 -19.41 -21.00 -14.96
N ALA A 15 -19.12 -22.19 -15.44
CA ALA A 15 -17.97 -22.97 -14.98
C ALA A 15 -16.73 -22.53 -15.74
N LEU A 16 -15.80 -21.84 -15.06
CA LEU A 16 -14.47 -21.58 -15.59
C LEU A 16 -13.69 -22.90 -15.66
N SER A 17 -13.01 -23.13 -16.77
CA SER A 17 -12.16 -24.30 -16.89
C SER A 17 -10.94 -24.15 -15.97
N PRO A 18 -10.39 -25.25 -15.41
CA PRO A 18 -9.17 -25.18 -14.61
C PRO A 18 -8.00 -24.50 -15.32
N THR A 19 -7.94 -24.61 -16.65
CA THR A 19 -6.90 -23.99 -17.48
C THR A 19 -6.99 -22.45 -17.46
N GLU A 20 -8.20 -21.92 -17.49
CA GLU A 20 -8.41 -20.45 -17.45
C GLU A 20 -8.03 -19.88 -16.08
N VAL A 21 -8.36 -20.56 -15.00
CA VAL A 21 -7.98 -20.14 -13.65
C VAL A 21 -6.46 -20.13 -13.49
N THR A 22 -5.78 -21.14 -14.00
CA THR A 22 -4.30 -21.23 -13.95
C THR A 22 -3.65 -20.08 -14.72
N ALA A 23 -4.16 -19.79 -15.93
CA ALA A 23 -3.65 -18.69 -16.76
C ALA A 23 -3.83 -17.34 -16.06
N GLN A 24 -4.95 -17.11 -15.37
CA GLN A 24 -5.20 -15.89 -14.62
C GLN A 24 -4.21 -15.74 -13.45
N LEU A 25 -3.95 -16.80 -12.71
CA LEU A 25 -2.99 -16.79 -11.59
C LEU A 25 -1.57 -16.50 -12.07
N GLU A 26 -1.16 -17.03 -13.20
CA GLU A 26 0.16 -16.75 -13.78
C GLU A 26 0.27 -15.29 -14.23
N ALA A 27 -0.76 -14.76 -14.86
CA ALA A 27 -0.80 -13.36 -15.25
C ALA A 27 -0.69 -12.42 -14.04
N ASP A 28 -1.40 -12.72 -12.97
CA ASP A 28 -1.34 -11.94 -11.74
C ASP A 28 0.05 -11.98 -11.10
N ARG A 29 0.70 -13.12 -11.11
CA ARG A 29 2.08 -13.27 -10.61
C ARG A 29 3.07 -12.45 -11.41
N LEU A 30 2.94 -12.43 -12.74
CA LEU A 30 3.80 -11.63 -13.61
C LEU A 30 3.65 -10.15 -13.35
N VAL A 31 2.43 -9.67 -13.17
CA VAL A 31 2.16 -8.26 -12.84
C VAL A 31 2.82 -7.88 -11.52
N ASP A 32 2.69 -8.71 -10.49
CA ASP A 32 3.30 -8.46 -9.20
C ASP A 32 4.83 -8.44 -9.28
N HIS A 33 5.41 -9.36 -10.05
CA HIS A 33 6.85 -9.41 -10.25
C HIS A 33 7.38 -8.15 -10.95
N HIS A 34 6.72 -7.70 -12.01
CA HIS A 34 7.08 -6.47 -12.71
C HIS A 34 6.94 -5.24 -11.81
N ARG A 35 5.91 -5.20 -10.98
CA ARG A 35 5.71 -4.11 -10.03
C ARG A 35 6.84 -4.04 -9.02
N LYS A 36 7.28 -5.17 -8.48
CA LYS A 36 8.42 -5.24 -7.56
C LYS A 36 9.72 -4.78 -8.21
N ILE A 37 10.00 -5.21 -9.44
CA ILE A 37 11.20 -4.81 -10.18
C ILE A 37 11.16 -3.30 -10.45
N GLY A 38 10.04 -2.76 -10.89
CA GLY A 38 9.87 -1.34 -11.13
C GLY A 38 10.05 -0.49 -9.88
N ALA A 39 9.52 -0.96 -8.74
CA ALA A 39 9.70 -0.30 -7.46
C ALA A 39 11.16 -0.33 -7.00
N LEU A 40 11.87 -1.44 -7.18
CA LEU A 40 13.26 -1.61 -6.77
C LEU A 40 14.23 -0.70 -7.53
N LYS A 41 13.91 -0.29 -8.75
CA LYS A 41 14.78 0.63 -9.53
C LYS A 41 14.89 2.01 -8.90
N ASN A 42 13.82 2.49 -8.23
CA ASN A 42 13.71 3.84 -7.70
C ASN A 42 13.51 3.86 -6.19
N SER A 43 13.81 2.75 -5.52
CA SER A 43 13.65 2.63 -4.08
C SER A 43 14.81 1.89 -3.44
N MET A 44 14.94 2.07 -2.13
CA MET A 44 15.93 1.37 -1.30
C MET A 44 15.30 1.10 0.08
N PRO A 45 15.84 0.12 0.83
CA PRO A 45 15.45 -0.03 2.22
C PRO A 45 15.81 1.24 3.01
N GLY A 46 14.86 1.72 3.79
CA GLY A 46 15.03 2.92 4.60
C GLY A 46 14.02 2.97 5.71
N PHE A 47 13.61 4.17 6.11
CA PHE A 47 12.73 4.40 7.23
C PHE A 47 11.69 5.45 6.90
N ARG A 48 10.49 5.26 7.45
CA ARG A 48 9.41 6.24 7.42
C ARG A 48 8.87 6.43 8.83
N ILE A 49 8.14 7.50 9.04
CA ILE A 49 7.48 7.76 10.32
C ILE A 49 6.01 7.42 10.14
N GLN A 50 5.51 6.45 10.91
CA GLN A 50 4.10 6.09 10.91
C GLN A 50 3.35 6.96 11.91
N VAL A 51 2.33 7.65 11.42
CA VAL A 51 1.57 8.63 12.20
C VAL A 51 0.16 8.14 12.50
N PHE A 52 -0.40 7.32 11.63
CA PHE A 52 -1.76 6.81 11.76
C PHE A 52 -1.80 5.32 11.43
N PHE A 53 -2.62 4.60 12.21
CA PHE A 53 -2.97 3.20 11.94
C PHE A 53 -4.41 2.97 12.42
N GLY A 54 -5.26 2.49 11.53
CA GLY A 54 -6.63 2.18 11.90
C GLY A 54 -7.51 1.86 10.70
N PRO A 55 -8.75 1.38 10.95
CA PRO A 55 -9.65 0.96 9.89
C PRO A 55 -10.41 2.11 9.22
N GLU A 56 -10.33 3.31 9.75
CA GLU A 56 -11.12 4.44 9.30
C GLU A 56 -10.40 5.21 8.19
N ARG A 57 -10.90 5.05 6.97
CA ARG A 57 -10.34 5.71 5.79
C ARG A 57 -10.35 7.23 5.90
N GLN A 58 -11.45 7.79 6.40
CA GLN A 58 -11.60 9.23 6.49
C GLN A 58 -10.57 9.86 7.43
N LYS A 59 -10.35 9.24 8.58
CA LYS A 59 -9.33 9.70 9.53
C LYS A 59 -7.91 9.62 8.93
N ALA A 60 -7.65 8.56 8.16
CA ALA A 60 -6.37 8.42 7.47
C ALA A 60 -6.17 9.54 6.44
N GLN A 61 -7.20 9.86 5.65
CA GLN A 61 -7.15 10.94 4.68
C GLN A 61 -6.96 12.31 5.36
N GLU A 62 -7.65 12.57 6.44
CA GLU A 62 -7.49 13.80 7.22
C GLU A 62 -6.08 13.94 7.76
N THR A 63 -5.54 12.85 8.30
CA THR A 63 -4.16 12.84 8.81
C THR A 63 -3.17 13.12 7.68
N LYS A 64 -3.35 12.49 6.53
CA LYS A 64 -2.51 12.75 5.36
C LYS A 64 -2.55 14.22 4.94
N THR A 65 -3.73 14.81 4.90
CA THR A 65 -3.91 16.22 4.54
C THR A 65 -3.20 17.13 5.53
N GLN A 66 -3.35 16.88 6.82
CA GLN A 66 -2.68 17.63 7.86
C GLN A 66 -1.15 17.55 7.76
N LEU A 67 -0.63 16.34 7.56
CA LEU A 67 0.81 16.12 7.42
C LEU A 67 1.37 16.81 6.18
N THR A 68 0.65 16.76 5.07
CA THR A 68 1.04 17.43 3.83
C THR A 68 1.13 18.95 4.02
N ALA A 69 0.23 19.52 4.81
CA ALA A 69 0.25 20.94 5.12
C ALA A 69 1.39 21.31 6.08
N LEU A 70 1.62 20.51 7.12
CA LEU A 70 2.63 20.78 8.15
C LEU A 70 4.06 20.50 7.66
N TYR A 71 4.23 19.48 6.85
CA TYR A 71 5.54 18.98 6.40
C TYR A 71 5.59 18.88 4.89
N ALA A 72 5.34 20.00 4.21
CA ALA A 72 5.22 20.06 2.75
C ALA A 72 6.46 19.58 1.99
N GLU A 73 7.64 19.67 2.61
CA GLU A 73 8.89 19.24 2.02
C GLU A 73 9.07 17.71 2.02
N ASN A 74 8.25 17.00 2.78
CA ASN A 74 8.31 15.56 2.90
C ASN A 74 7.08 14.91 2.27
N GLN A 75 7.29 13.77 1.63
CA GLN A 75 6.18 13.01 1.06
C GLN A 75 5.38 12.31 2.14
N THR A 76 4.07 12.29 1.97
CA THR A 76 3.14 11.57 2.85
C THR A 76 2.48 10.46 2.07
N TYR A 77 2.43 9.28 2.65
CA TYR A 77 1.92 8.06 2.03
C TYR A 77 0.72 7.51 2.79
N LEU A 78 -0.38 7.31 2.08
CA LEU A 78 -1.52 6.57 2.59
C LEU A 78 -1.46 5.16 2.03
N VAL A 79 -1.31 4.17 2.89
CA VAL A 79 -1.22 2.77 2.52
C VAL A 79 -2.42 2.02 3.08
N TYR A 80 -3.13 1.31 2.22
CA TYR A 80 -4.18 0.41 2.65
C TYR A 80 -3.63 -1.01 2.74
N GLN A 81 -3.59 -1.53 3.95
CA GLN A 81 -3.25 -2.92 4.23
C GLN A 81 -4.39 -3.50 5.03
N GLN A 82 -5.27 -4.19 4.32
CA GLN A 82 -6.53 -4.71 4.84
C GLN A 82 -6.36 -5.36 6.22
N PRO A 83 -7.19 -5.03 7.22
CA PRO A 83 -8.34 -4.10 7.17
C PRO A 83 -8.00 -2.65 7.53
N ASN A 84 -6.74 -2.29 7.66
CA ASN A 84 -6.31 -1.01 8.21
C ASN A 84 -5.68 -0.10 7.16
N PHE A 85 -5.76 1.20 7.44
CA PHE A 85 -5.01 2.24 6.73
C PHE A 85 -3.83 2.67 7.58
N LYS A 86 -2.73 2.98 6.92
CA LYS A 86 -1.52 3.50 7.54
C LYS A 86 -1.15 4.80 6.86
N VAL A 87 -0.78 5.81 7.64
CA VAL A 87 -0.23 7.05 7.09
C VAL A 87 1.21 7.16 7.54
N ARG A 88 2.11 7.24 6.57
CA ARG A 88 3.56 7.28 6.77
C ARG A 88 4.13 8.54 6.15
N LEU A 89 5.12 9.09 6.79
CA LEU A 89 5.74 10.36 6.43
C LEU A 89 7.23 10.18 6.17
N GLY A 90 7.69 10.76 5.07
CA GLY A 90 9.09 10.91 4.74
C GLY A 90 9.74 9.71 4.09
N ASP A 91 10.89 9.96 3.50
CA ASP A 91 11.76 8.96 2.87
C ASP A 91 13.16 9.11 3.44
N PHE A 92 13.41 8.47 4.58
CA PHE A 92 14.67 8.59 5.31
C PHE A 92 15.57 7.41 5.00
N LYS A 93 16.81 7.69 4.61
CA LYS A 93 17.79 6.64 4.29
C LYS A 93 18.34 5.97 5.54
N THR A 94 18.43 6.71 6.63
CA THR A 94 19.00 6.21 7.88
C THR A 94 18.02 6.40 9.04
N ARG A 95 18.18 5.55 10.06
CA ARG A 95 17.40 5.67 11.28
C ARG A 95 17.68 6.99 12.00
N LEU A 96 18.90 7.50 11.91
CA LEU A 96 19.27 8.75 12.57
C LEU A 96 18.52 9.94 11.96
N GLU A 97 18.43 10.01 10.63
CA GLU A 97 17.63 11.04 9.96
C GLU A 97 16.16 10.97 10.37
N ALA A 98 15.60 9.76 10.37
CA ALA A 98 14.22 9.53 10.81
C ALA A 98 14.02 9.95 12.26
N SER A 99 14.95 9.63 13.15
CA SER A 99 14.87 9.96 14.57
C SER A 99 14.88 11.47 14.81
N ARG A 100 15.71 12.20 14.09
CA ARG A 100 15.77 13.65 14.18
C ARG A 100 14.45 14.29 13.75
N PHE A 101 13.87 13.81 12.67
CA PHE A 101 12.59 14.31 12.17
C PHE A 101 11.43 13.89 13.06
N LEU A 102 11.49 12.69 13.64
CA LEU A 102 10.49 12.17 14.55
C LEU A 102 10.25 13.12 15.75
N GLN A 103 11.31 13.72 16.28
CA GLN A 103 11.18 14.66 17.38
C GLN A 103 10.26 15.83 17.03
N GLN A 104 10.34 16.34 15.81
CA GLN A 104 9.45 17.39 15.33
C GLN A 104 8.01 16.90 15.18
N VAL A 105 7.85 15.71 14.61
CA VAL A 105 6.53 15.12 14.37
C VAL A 105 5.82 14.82 15.69
N GLN A 106 6.54 14.32 16.70
CA GLN A 106 5.96 13.96 17.99
C GLN A 106 5.40 15.15 18.76
N SER A 107 5.80 16.37 18.42
CA SER A 107 5.18 17.57 19.02
C SER A 107 3.71 17.70 18.65
N SER A 108 3.32 17.28 17.44
CA SER A 108 1.92 17.30 16.98
C SER A 108 1.27 15.92 17.02
N TYR A 109 2.05 14.87 16.90
CA TYR A 109 1.59 13.47 16.86
C TYR A 109 2.43 12.63 17.83
N PRO A 110 2.10 12.65 19.14
CA PRO A 110 2.92 11.98 20.17
C PRO A 110 3.06 10.47 19.97
N GLY A 111 2.09 9.85 19.29
CA GLY A 111 2.11 8.42 19.03
C GLY A 111 2.91 8.00 17.78
N ALA A 112 3.53 8.95 17.08
CA ALA A 112 4.31 8.65 15.88
C ALA A 112 5.55 7.82 16.22
N PHE A 113 5.92 6.91 15.33
CA PHE A 113 7.10 6.06 15.51
C PHE A 113 7.74 5.69 14.17
N ILE A 114 8.99 5.29 14.22
CA ILE A 114 9.78 4.92 13.04
C ILE A 114 9.44 3.49 12.63
N VAL A 115 9.26 3.28 11.32
CA VAL A 115 9.06 1.96 10.72
C VAL A 115 10.07 1.75 9.59
N PRO A 116 10.63 0.52 9.45
CA PRO A 116 11.38 0.17 8.24
C PRO A 116 10.44 0.12 7.05
N ASP A 117 10.87 0.64 5.92
CA ASP A 117 10.06 0.67 4.70
C ASP A 117 10.96 0.83 3.47
N GLU A 118 10.40 0.55 2.31
CA GLU A 118 11.03 0.93 1.05
C GLU A 118 10.82 2.42 0.82
N VAL A 119 11.92 3.16 0.72
CA VAL A 119 11.88 4.61 0.54
C VAL A 119 12.29 4.98 -0.87
N ARG A 120 11.76 6.09 -1.36
CA ARG A 120 12.08 6.59 -2.70
C ARG A 120 13.45 7.23 -2.72
N LEU A 121 14.20 6.92 -3.77
CA LEU A 121 15.47 7.60 -4.02
C LEU A 121 15.18 8.99 -4.60
N PRO A 122 16.01 9.99 -4.29
CA PRO A 122 15.89 11.30 -4.93
C PRO A 122 16.11 11.16 -6.43
N GLU A 123 15.35 11.89 -7.21
CA GLU A 123 15.55 11.99 -8.65
C GLU A 123 16.83 12.79 -8.92
N LEU A 124 17.65 12.22 -9.76
CA LEU A 124 18.89 12.88 -10.17
C LEU A 124 18.66 13.83 -11.34
#